data_2f1dbd4fdc73df65cfbeb48dd01e47d3
#
_entry.id   2f1dbd4fdc73df65cfbeb48dd01e47d3
#
_cell.length_a   1.000
_cell.length_b   1.000
_cell.length_c   1.000
_cell.angle_alpha   90.00
_cell.angle_beta   90.00
_cell.angle_gamma   90.00
#
_symmetry.space_group_name_H-M   'P 1'
#
loop_
_entity.id
_entity.type
_entity.pdbx_description
1 polymer ?
#
loop_
_entity_poly.entity_id
_entity_poly.type
_entity_poly.pdbx_seq_one_letter_code
_entity_poly.pdbx_strand_id
1 'polypeptide(L)'
;MNAKKIYLRSFGCQMNDYDSARIIDLMREHGYERIAQPEDADLLVVVTCSIREKAQEKTFSDLGRLRELKKEKPSMRIAVGGCVASQEGKRILSRSPWVDVVFGPQTLHRLPELLSERERTGKPQVDIEFPEIEKFDCLPAPTANGATAFVSVMEGCSKYCSYCVVPYTRGEEISRPLMDVLVECAHLASQGVKEITLLGQNVNAYCGRGADGNSVDFAALLEYVSEIPGIERIRYTTSHPKEFSDRLIEAYGRLPKLANHVHLPVQSGSDRILSAMKRGYTHEWYLGRIAKLRAVRPDISIATDFIVGFPGETEEDFNETMRLISEVGFDASFSFVYSARPGTPAASYKDDTPQDVKLKRLQHLQSVIDAKATEISQSMIGRVERCLVFGKAKKGEGLLSARTDNNRVVNFKGDESLIGQMANIRITEVYPHTLGGELA
;
A
#
# COMPACT_ATOMS: atom_id res chain seq x y z
N MET A 1 12.24 -26.02 -24.52
CA MET A 1 11.27 -25.00 -25.00
C MET A 1 11.76 -23.65 -24.47
N ASN A 2 11.75 -22.58 -25.28
CA ASN A 2 12.08 -21.26 -24.76
C ASN A 2 11.02 -20.85 -23.74
N ALA A 3 11.44 -20.24 -22.62
CA ALA A 3 10.53 -19.72 -21.61
C ALA A 3 9.57 -18.70 -22.23
N LYS A 4 8.29 -18.75 -21.88
CA LYS A 4 7.32 -17.73 -22.27
C LYS A 4 7.65 -16.42 -21.54
N LYS A 5 7.38 -15.28 -22.14
CA LYS A 5 7.69 -13.95 -21.61
C LYS A 5 6.48 -13.28 -21.00
N ILE A 6 6.61 -12.82 -19.75
CA ILE A 6 5.57 -12.02 -19.07
C ILE A 6 6.02 -10.59 -18.85
N TYR A 7 5.20 -9.63 -19.29
CA TYR A 7 5.31 -8.23 -18.89
C TYR A 7 4.19 -7.90 -17.92
N LEU A 8 4.55 -7.31 -16.77
CA LEU A 8 3.58 -6.92 -15.75
C LEU A 8 3.70 -5.43 -15.44
N ARG A 9 2.57 -4.73 -15.52
CA ARG A 9 2.42 -3.33 -15.14
C ARG A 9 1.45 -3.18 -13.97
N SER A 10 1.94 -2.63 -12.86
CA SER A 10 1.14 -2.34 -11.67
C SER A 10 0.78 -0.86 -11.60
N PHE A 11 -0.44 -0.58 -11.17
CA PHE A 11 -0.91 0.75 -10.79
C PHE A 11 -1.39 0.73 -9.35
N GLY A 12 -1.07 1.78 -8.60
CA GLY A 12 -1.77 2.11 -7.37
C GLY A 12 -0.97 2.01 -6.08
N CYS A 13 -1.16 0.96 -5.29
CA CYS A 13 -0.74 0.87 -3.90
C CYS A 13 0.21 -0.30 -3.65
N GLN A 14 0.80 -0.33 -2.46
CA GLN A 14 1.72 -1.38 -2.02
C GLN A 14 1.10 -2.79 -2.05
N MET A 15 -0.23 -2.92 -1.82
CA MET A 15 -0.92 -4.21 -2.01
C MET A 15 -0.84 -4.70 -3.46
N ASN A 16 -0.96 -3.80 -4.44
CA ASN A 16 -0.80 -4.18 -5.84
C ASN A 16 0.66 -4.52 -6.17
N ASP A 17 1.63 -3.91 -5.50
CA ASP A 17 3.04 -4.28 -5.66
C ASP A 17 3.29 -5.68 -5.10
N TYR A 18 2.70 -6.01 -3.94
CA TYR A 18 2.70 -7.37 -3.38
C TYR A 18 2.02 -8.36 -4.35
N ASP A 19 0.76 -8.09 -4.76
CA ASP A 19 0.02 -8.95 -5.69
C ASP A 19 0.81 -9.17 -7.00
N SER A 20 1.47 -8.12 -7.51
CA SER A 20 2.30 -8.20 -8.72
C SER A 20 3.51 -9.09 -8.55
N ALA A 21 4.20 -9.02 -7.42
CA ALA A 21 5.32 -9.90 -7.12
C ALA A 21 4.85 -11.36 -7.04
N ARG A 22 3.71 -11.62 -6.38
CA ARG A 22 3.11 -12.96 -6.26
C ARG A 22 2.68 -13.54 -7.62
N ILE A 23 2.12 -12.69 -8.51
CA ILE A 23 1.80 -13.10 -9.89
C ILE A 23 3.07 -13.51 -10.64
N ILE A 24 4.16 -12.78 -10.50
CA ILE A 24 5.43 -13.13 -11.17
C ILE A 24 6.00 -14.45 -10.61
N ASP A 25 5.96 -14.67 -9.28
CA ASP A 25 6.41 -15.92 -8.68
C ASP A 25 5.57 -17.10 -9.18
N LEU A 26 4.24 -16.98 -9.18
CA LEU A 26 3.31 -17.97 -9.69
C LEU A 26 3.58 -18.31 -11.17
N MET A 27 3.68 -17.29 -12.01
CA MET A 27 3.86 -17.48 -13.46
C MET A 27 5.25 -18.04 -13.81
N ARG A 28 6.26 -17.85 -12.94
CA ARG A 28 7.58 -18.47 -13.09
C ARG A 28 7.51 -19.99 -12.99
N GLU A 29 6.71 -20.52 -12.05
CA GLU A 29 6.48 -21.97 -11.95
C GLU A 29 5.77 -22.55 -13.19
N HIS A 30 5.01 -21.69 -13.90
CA HIS A 30 4.36 -22.04 -15.16
C HIS A 30 5.19 -21.72 -16.41
N GLY A 31 6.51 -21.54 -16.24
CA GLY A 31 7.48 -21.39 -17.34
C GLY A 31 7.51 -20.01 -17.98
N TYR A 32 7.07 -18.96 -17.26
CA TYR A 32 7.20 -17.57 -17.71
C TYR A 32 8.40 -16.87 -17.09
N GLU A 33 9.07 -16.05 -17.90
CA GLU A 33 10.16 -15.18 -17.47
C GLU A 33 9.73 -13.72 -17.58
N ARG A 34 10.00 -12.94 -16.52
CA ARG A 34 9.66 -11.50 -16.50
C ARG A 34 10.56 -10.71 -17.42
N ILE A 35 9.97 -9.85 -18.24
CA ILE A 35 10.68 -8.92 -19.12
C ILE A 35 10.33 -7.45 -18.81
N ALA A 36 11.21 -6.54 -19.25
CA ALA A 36 11.08 -5.11 -19.00
C ALA A 36 10.26 -4.37 -20.07
N GLN A 37 10.16 -4.90 -21.28
CA GLN A 37 9.48 -4.27 -22.42
C GLN A 37 8.28 -5.10 -22.86
N PRO A 38 7.13 -4.48 -23.13
CA PRO A 38 5.90 -5.21 -23.44
C PRO A 38 5.84 -5.82 -24.84
N GLU A 39 6.67 -5.35 -25.78
CA GLU A 39 6.61 -5.72 -27.20
C GLU A 39 6.88 -7.22 -27.41
N ASP A 40 7.81 -7.77 -26.64
CA ASP A 40 8.20 -9.18 -26.77
C ASP A 40 7.36 -10.14 -25.91
N ALA A 41 6.41 -9.61 -25.13
CA ALA A 41 5.65 -10.41 -24.19
C ALA A 41 4.74 -11.45 -24.87
N ASP A 42 4.60 -12.64 -24.26
CA ASP A 42 3.57 -13.61 -24.57
C ASP A 42 2.34 -13.40 -23.72
N LEU A 43 2.54 -12.85 -22.51
CA LEU A 43 1.49 -12.46 -21.56
C LEU A 43 1.74 -11.04 -21.06
N LEU A 44 0.76 -10.16 -21.24
CA LEU A 44 0.69 -8.83 -20.66
C LEU A 44 -0.26 -8.87 -19.46
N VAL A 45 0.20 -8.50 -18.28
CA VAL A 45 -0.64 -8.39 -17.07
C VAL A 45 -0.70 -6.94 -16.63
N VAL A 46 -1.92 -6.43 -16.43
CA VAL A 46 -2.18 -5.08 -15.89
C VAL A 46 -2.87 -5.23 -14.54
N VAL A 47 -2.19 -4.86 -13.46
CA VAL A 47 -2.74 -4.86 -12.10
C VAL A 47 -3.30 -3.48 -11.79
N THR A 48 -4.59 -3.41 -11.50
CA THR A 48 -5.39 -2.18 -11.44
C THR A 48 -5.71 -1.75 -10.02
N CYS A 49 -5.91 -0.44 -9.81
CA CYS A 49 -6.21 0.14 -8.51
C CYS A 49 -7.48 1.01 -8.55
N SER A 50 -8.37 0.84 -7.58
CA SER A 50 -9.60 1.63 -7.42
C SER A 50 -9.45 2.83 -6.47
N ILE A 51 -8.32 2.99 -5.77
CA ILE A 51 -8.12 4.06 -4.77
C ILE A 51 -8.15 5.45 -5.42
N ARG A 52 -7.58 5.59 -6.63
CA ARG A 52 -7.49 6.85 -7.35
C ARG A 52 -8.25 6.76 -8.67
N GLU A 53 -9.17 7.71 -8.90
CA GLU A 53 -9.94 7.78 -10.17
C GLU A 53 -9.04 7.85 -11.41
N LYS A 54 -8.01 8.69 -11.36
CA LYS A 54 -6.99 8.77 -12.43
C LYS A 54 -6.28 7.44 -12.71
N ALA A 55 -6.22 6.50 -11.75
CA ALA A 55 -5.64 5.18 -11.97
C ALA A 55 -6.56 4.30 -12.83
N GLN A 56 -7.88 4.42 -12.66
CA GLN A 56 -8.85 3.71 -13.49
C GLN A 56 -8.81 4.20 -14.95
N GLU A 57 -8.85 5.53 -15.16
CA GLU A 57 -8.75 6.11 -16.51
C GLU A 57 -7.43 5.73 -17.19
N LYS A 58 -6.33 5.79 -16.44
CA LYS A 58 -5.01 5.38 -16.93
C LYS A 58 -4.97 3.90 -17.31
N THR A 59 -5.66 3.03 -16.57
CA THR A 59 -5.79 1.60 -16.92
C THR A 59 -6.42 1.44 -18.31
N PHE A 60 -7.55 2.08 -18.59
CA PHE A 60 -8.20 1.97 -19.90
C PHE A 60 -7.39 2.60 -21.03
N SER A 61 -6.70 3.72 -20.76
CA SER A 61 -5.79 4.33 -21.73
C SER A 61 -4.63 3.39 -22.09
N ASP A 62 -4.06 2.69 -21.10
CA ASP A 62 -2.98 1.73 -21.32
C ASP A 62 -3.51 0.48 -22.05
N LEU A 63 -4.67 -0.03 -21.70
CA LEU A 63 -5.30 -1.14 -22.43
C LEU A 63 -5.50 -0.79 -23.92
N GLY A 64 -5.81 0.48 -24.23
CA GLY A 64 -5.86 0.95 -25.61
C GLY A 64 -4.52 0.85 -26.34
N ARG A 65 -3.41 1.15 -25.67
CA ARG A 65 -2.05 1.00 -26.24
C ARG A 65 -1.67 -0.47 -26.42
N LEU A 66 -1.98 -1.32 -25.43
CA LEU A 66 -1.71 -2.76 -25.49
C LEU A 66 -2.48 -3.47 -26.61
N ARG A 67 -3.61 -2.91 -27.06
CA ARG A 67 -4.34 -3.39 -28.22
C ARG A 67 -3.48 -3.43 -29.48
N GLU A 68 -2.66 -2.39 -29.69
CA GLU A 68 -1.82 -2.32 -30.91
C GLU A 68 -0.76 -3.42 -30.89
N LEU A 69 -0.12 -3.67 -29.73
CA LEU A 69 0.84 -4.77 -29.60
C LEU A 69 0.21 -6.13 -29.89
N LYS A 70 -1.03 -6.34 -29.42
CA LYS A 70 -1.75 -7.60 -29.68
C LYS A 70 -2.14 -7.75 -31.16
N LYS A 71 -2.36 -6.67 -31.92
CA LYS A 71 -2.58 -6.74 -33.38
C LYS A 71 -1.30 -7.22 -34.10
N GLU A 72 -0.12 -6.75 -33.65
CA GLU A 72 1.17 -7.16 -34.21
C GLU A 72 1.50 -8.60 -33.83
N LYS A 73 1.14 -9.04 -32.59
CA LYS A 73 1.36 -10.40 -32.07
C LYS A 73 0.03 -11.02 -31.62
N PRO A 74 -0.79 -11.60 -32.50
CA PRO A 74 -2.12 -12.15 -32.15
C PRO A 74 -2.10 -13.28 -31.12
N SER A 75 -0.97 -13.98 -30.96
CA SER A 75 -0.76 -15.01 -29.94
C SER A 75 -0.62 -14.45 -28.52
N MET A 76 -0.29 -13.15 -28.38
CA MET A 76 -0.16 -12.46 -27.10
C MET A 76 -1.46 -12.52 -26.31
N ARG A 77 -1.36 -12.79 -25.01
CA ARG A 77 -2.50 -12.75 -24.09
C ARG A 77 -2.45 -11.49 -23.25
N ILE A 78 -3.61 -10.90 -22.95
CA ILE A 78 -3.77 -9.73 -22.08
C ILE A 78 -4.67 -10.11 -20.92
N ALA A 79 -4.13 -10.01 -19.69
CA ALA A 79 -4.84 -10.23 -18.45
C ALA A 79 -4.95 -8.94 -17.66
N VAL A 80 -6.11 -8.68 -17.04
CA VAL A 80 -6.38 -7.51 -16.20
C VAL A 80 -6.79 -7.98 -14.82
N GLY A 81 -6.01 -7.59 -13.81
CA GLY A 81 -6.23 -7.97 -12.42
C GLY A 81 -6.40 -6.77 -11.48
N GLY A 82 -6.74 -7.05 -10.22
CA GLY A 82 -6.79 -6.07 -9.14
C GLY A 82 -8.16 -5.45 -8.89
N CYS A 83 -8.20 -4.35 -8.10
CA CYS A 83 -9.45 -3.81 -7.55
C CYS A 83 -10.43 -3.28 -8.62
N VAL A 84 -9.95 -2.63 -9.70
CA VAL A 84 -10.84 -2.21 -10.80
C VAL A 84 -11.35 -3.43 -11.56
N ALA A 85 -10.54 -4.48 -11.69
CA ALA A 85 -10.98 -5.73 -12.29
C ALA A 85 -12.14 -6.36 -11.52
N SER A 86 -12.06 -6.40 -10.16
CA SER A 86 -13.17 -6.83 -9.31
C SER A 86 -14.41 -5.96 -9.46
N GLN A 87 -14.22 -4.64 -9.51
CA GLN A 87 -15.34 -3.69 -9.58
C GLN A 87 -16.08 -3.77 -10.90
N GLU A 88 -15.35 -3.80 -12.03
CA GLU A 88 -15.91 -3.72 -13.38
C GLU A 88 -16.24 -5.10 -13.98
N GLY A 89 -15.50 -6.14 -13.61
CA GLY A 89 -15.73 -7.50 -14.06
C GLY A 89 -15.89 -7.62 -15.58
N LYS A 90 -17.00 -8.19 -16.02
CA LYS A 90 -17.34 -8.37 -17.45
C LYS A 90 -17.41 -7.07 -18.24
N ARG A 91 -17.61 -5.90 -17.61
CA ARG A 91 -17.62 -4.60 -18.30
C ARG A 91 -16.27 -4.25 -18.90
N ILE A 92 -15.16 -4.77 -18.34
CA ILE A 92 -13.82 -4.61 -18.93
C ILE A 92 -13.81 -5.21 -20.34
N LEU A 93 -14.37 -6.42 -20.53
CA LEU A 93 -14.43 -7.09 -21.82
C LEU A 93 -15.30 -6.32 -22.83
N SER A 94 -16.39 -5.71 -22.38
CA SER A 94 -17.24 -4.87 -23.25
C SER A 94 -16.52 -3.62 -23.76
N ARG A 95 -15.68 -2.99 -22.90
CA ARG A 95 -14.89 -1.79 -23.24
C ARG A 95 -13.59 -2.12 -23.98
N SER A 96 -13.05 -3.28 -23.71
CA SER A 96 -11.74 -3.75 -24.21
C SER A 96 -11.82 -5.21 -24.66
N PRO A 97 -12.46 -5.50 -25.82
CA PRO A 97 -12.71 -6.88 -26.31
C PRO A 97 -11.43 -7.69 -26.60
N TRP A 98 -10.28 -7.04 -26.63
CA TRP A 98 -8.98 -7.68 -26.83
C TRP A 98 -8.37 -8.23 -25.54
N VAL A 99 -9.00 -8.03 -24.38
CA VAL A 99 -8.60 -8.63 -23.09
C VAL A 99 -9.03 -10.09 -23.07
N ASP A 100 -8.11 -10.97 -22.65
CA ASP A 100 -8.35 -12.42 -22.60
C ASP A 100 -8.82 -12.91 -21.24
N VAL A 101 -8.28 -12.32 -20.16
CA VAL A 101 -8.57 -12.73 -18.78
C VAL A 101 -8.82 -11.51 -17.89
N VAL A 102 -9.85 -11.57 -17.06
CA VAL A 102 -10.12 -10.60 -15.98
C VAL A 102 -10.18 -11.38 -14.67
N PHE A 103 -9.37 -10.97 -13.67
CA PHE A 103 -9.33 -11.65 -12.39
C PHE A 103 -9.30 -10.65 -11.20
N GLY A 104 -9.90 -11.05 -10.09
CA GLY A 104 -9.88 -10.28 -8.85
C GLY A 104 -8.55 -10.41 -8.09
N PRO A 105 -8.31 -9.57 -7.08
CA PRO A 105 -7.13 -9.73 -6.22
C PRO A 105 -7.18 -11.04 -5.42
N GLN A 106 -8.37 -11.60 -5.17
CA GLN A 106 -8.55 -12.85 -4.43
C GLN A 106 -8.36 -14.10 -5.30
N THR A 107 -8.46 -13.95 -6.62
CA THR A 107 -8.38 -15.08 -7.58
C THR A 107 -7.11 -15.04 -8.45
N LEU A 108 -6.10 -14.22 -8.05
CA LEU A 108 -4.86 -14.10 -8.83
C LEU A 108 -4.11 -15.44 -8.98
N HIS A 109 -4.23 -16.35 -8.02
CA HIS A 109 -3.61 -17.69 -8.03
C HIS A 109 -4.19 -18.58 -9.13
N ARG A 110 -5.41 -18.30 -9.61
CA ARG A 110 -6.09 -19.03 -10.69
C ARG A 110 -5.71 -18.52 -12.10
N LEU A 111 -4.81 -17.52 -12.20
CA LEU A 111 -4.42 -16.96 -13.50
C LEU A 111 -3.91 -18.02 -14.51
N PRO A 112 -3.08 -19.02 -14.13
CA PRO A 112 -2.65 -20.06 -15.05
C PRO A 112 -3.82 -20.89 -15.62
N GLU A 113 -4.78 -21.24 -14.77
CA GLU A 113 -5.98 -22.01 -15.14
C GLU A 113 -6.87 -21.19 -16.08
N LEU A 114 -7.09 -19.91 -15.79
CA LEU A 114 -7.88 -19.00 -16.62
C LEU A 114 -7.25 -18.82 -18.01
N LEU A 115 -5.93 -18.77 -18.10
CA LEU A 115 -5.22 -18.71 -19.38
C LEU A 115 -5.39 -20.03 -20.15
N SER A 116 -5.27 -21.18 -19.50
CA SER A 116 -5.48 -22.49 -20.12
C SER A 116 -6.91 -22.64 -20.63
N GLU A 117 -7.89 -22.22 -19.83
CA GLU A 117 -9.30 -22.23 -20.22
C GLU A 117 -9.60 -21.29 -21.39
N ARG A 118 -8.95 -20.13 -21.42
CA ARG A 118 -8.98 -19.20 -22.56
C ARG A 118 -8.44 -19.85 -23.84
N GLU A 119 -7.35 -20.58 -23.74
CA GLU A 119 -6.76 -21.31 -24.89
C GLU A 119 -7.69 -22.42 -25.36
N ARG A 120 -8.25 -23.20 -24.45
CA ARG A 120 -9.14 -24.33 -24.73
C ARG A 120 -10.47 -23.89 -25.38
N THR A 121 -11.10 -22.82 -24.86
CA THR A 121 -12.45 -22.41 -25.28
C THR A 121 -12.47 -21.34 -26.37
N GLY A 122 -11.37 -20.64 -26.57
CA GLY A 122 -11.32 -19.46 -27.40
C GLY A 122 -12.10 -18.25 -26.86
N LYS A 123 -12.69 -18.33 -25.64
CA LYS A 123 -13.51 -17.29 -25.03
C LYS A 123 -12.78 -16.56 -23.90
N PRO A 124 -12.95 -15.24 -23.73
CA PRO A 124 -12.41 -14.53 -22.56
C PRO A 124 -12.93 -15.15 -21.26
N GLN A 125 -12.06 -15.13 -20.22
CA GLN A 125 -12.36 -15.65 -18.90
C GLN A 125 -12.49 -14.53 -17.87
N VAL A 126 -13.41 -14.67 -16.92
CA VAL A 126 -13.61 -13.70 -15.83
C VAL A 126 -13.80 -14.46 -14.54
N ASP A 127 -12.90 -14.21 -13.56
CA ASP A 127 -13.02 -14.72 -12.21
C ASP A 127 -12.72 -13.59 -11.21
N ILE A 128 -13.77 -13.08 -10.56
CA ILE A 128 -13.72 -11.99 -9.57
C ILE A 128 -14.38 -12.42 -8.26
N GLU A 129 -14.41 -13.70 -7.97
CA GLU A 129 -14.95 -14.27 -6.74
C GLU A 129 -14.11 -13.90 -5.51
N PHE A 130 -14.67 -14.14 -4.34
CA PHE A 130 -14.02 -13.92 -3.05
C PHE A 130 -13.93 -15.26 -2.28
N PRO A 131 -13.01 -16.17 -2.69
CA PRO A 131 -12.78 -17.39 -1.93
C PRO A 131 -12.13 -17.06 -0.58
N GLU A 132 -12.50 -17.79 0.47
CA GLU A 132 -11.86 -17.67 1.77
C GLU A 132 -10.43 -18.27 1.72
N ILE A 133 -9.41 -17.46 2.01
CA ILE A 133 -7.97 -17.80 2.22
C ILE A 133 -7.28 -18.57 1.06
N GLU A 134 -7.99 -19.27 0.18
CA GLU A 134 -7.45 -20.13 -0.90
C GLU A 134 -6.24 -19.51 -1.64
N LYS A 135 -6.25 -18.19 -1.86
CA LYS A 135 -5.16 -17.45 -2.51
C LYS A 135 -3.80 -17.72 -1.87
N PHE A 136 -3.71 -17.62 -0.55
CA PHE A 136 -2.44 -17.74 0.16
C PHE A 136 -1.94 -19.18 0.21
N ASP A 137 -2.86 -20.15 0.27
CA ASP A 137 -2.53 -21.56 0.29
C ASP A 137 -1.99 -22.06 -1.07
N CYS A 138 -2.41 -21.40 -2.17
CA CYS A 138 -2.05 -21.77 -3.54
C CYS A 138 -0.88 -20.97 -4.13
N LEU A 139 -0.32 -20.02 -3.41
CA LEU A 139 0.80 -19.22 -3.92
C LEU A 139 2.15 -19.90 -3.58
N PRO A 140 3.11 -19.90 -4.53
CA PRO A 140 4.45 -20.42 -4.28
C PRO A 140 5.19 -19.61 -3.21
N ALA A 141 6.33 -20.07 -2.73
CA ALA A 141 7.18 -19.30 -1.83
C ALA A 141 7.61 -17.96 -2.48
N PRO A 142 7.65 -16.83 -1.73
CA PRO A 142 8.00 -15.54 -2.30
C PRO A 142 9.48 -15.46 -2.67
N THR A 143 9.77 -14.75 -3.74
CA THR A 143 11.15 -14.40 -4.12
C THR A 143 11.48 -12.99 -3.65
N ALA A 144 12.57 -12.83 -2.90
CA ALA A 144 13.03 -11.52 -2.49
C ALA A 144 13.57 -10.71 -3.69
N ASN A 145 13.21 -9.43 -3.72
CA ASN A 145 13.75 -8.48 -4.70
C ASN A 145 14.41 -7.31 -3.97
N GLY A 146 15.61 -7.56 -3.44
CA GLY A 146 16.36 -6.61 -2.64
C GLY A 146 16.15 -6.77 -1.14
N ALA A 147 16.50 -5.75 -0.37
CA ALA A 147 16.54 -5.81 1.09
C ALA A 147 15.21 -5.47 1.78
N THR A 148 14.17 -5.13 1.03
CA THR A 148 12.84 -4.81 1.53
C THR A 148 11.79 -5.73 0.91
N ALA A 149 10.79 -6.14 1.69
CA ALA A 149 9.68 -6.93 1.18
C ALA A 149 8.34 -6.49 1.78
N PHE A 150 7.28 -6.67 1.00
CA PHE A 150 5.91 -6.59 1.46
C PHE A 150 5.40 -7.97 1.84
N VAL A 151 4.64 -8.06 2.94
CA VAL A 151 3.96 -9.28 3.36
C VAL A 151 2.52 -8.94 3.68
N SER A 152 1.58 -9.49 2.91
CA SER A 152 0.16 -9.34 3.22
C SER A 152 -0.20 -10.25 4.39
N VAL A 153 -0.69 -9.66 5.49
CA VAL A 153 -1.07 -10.41 6.69
C VAL A 153 -2.58 -10.60 6.80
N MET A 154 -3.33 -9.78 6.08
CA MET A 154 -4.77 -9.85 6.00
C MET A 154 -5.27 -9.21 4.71
N GLU A 155 -6.46 -9.57 4.28
CA GLU A 155 -7.15 -8.93 3.16
C GLU A 155 -8.60 -8.59 3.51
N GLY A 156 -9.18 -7.66 2.72
CA GLY A 156 -10.53 -7.15 2.94
C GLY A 156 -10.61 -6.13 4.09
N CYS A 157 -11.82 -5.64 4.33
CA CYS A 157 -12.09 -4.71 5.43
C CYS A 157 -13.58 -4.68 5.76
N SER A 158 -13.91 -4.93 7.02
CA SER A 158 -15.30 -4.94 7.52
C SER A 158 -15.74 -3.64 8.20
N LYS A 159 -15.03 -2.52 7.96
CA LYS A 159 -15.39 -1.22 8.57
C LYS A 159 -16.52 -0.50 7.83
N TYR A 160 -16.74 -0.80 6.55
CA TYR A 160 -17.82 -0.22 5.75
C TYR A 160 -17.94 1.30 5.86
N CYS A 161 -16.79 2.01 5.86
CA CYS A 161 -16.77 3.47 5.78
C CYS A 161 -17.57 3.92 4.55
N SER A 162 -18.41 4.97 4.70
CA SER A 162 -19.41 5.33 3.68
C SER A 162 -18.85 5.68 2.30
N TYR A 163 -17.59 6.06 2.20
CA TYR A 163 -16.90 6.41 0.97
C TYR A 163 -16.06 5.26 0.38
N CYS A 164 -15.89 4.17 1.12
CA CYS A 164 -14.85 3.18 0.80
C CYS A 164 -15.39 2.02 -0.02
N VAL A 165 -14.68 1.71 -1.11
CA VAL A 165 -15.03 0.61 -2.03
C VAL A 165 -14.35 -0.72 -1.65
N VAL A 166 -13.44 -0.72 -0.67
CA VAL A 166 -12.64 -1.91 -0.32
C VAL A 166 -13.50 -3.14 0.02
N PRO A 167 -14.56 -3.07 0.85
CA PRO A 167 -15.39 -4.25 1.11
C PRO A 167 -16.00 -4.89 -0.15
N TYR A 168 -16.25 -4.08 -1.17
CA TYR A 168 -16.85 -4.51 -2.44
C TYR A 168 -15.84 -4.99 -3.48
N THR A 169 -14.54 -4.73 -3.28
CA THR A 169 -13.48 -5.08 -4.24
C THR A 169 -12.47 -6.08 -3.71
N ARG A 170 -12.35 -6.22 -2.38
CA ARG A 170 -11.46 -7.15 -1.72
C ARG A 170 -12.15 -8.05 -0.71
N GLY A 171 -13.48 -7.86 -0.49
CA GLY A 171 -14.27 -8.65 0.42
C GLY A 171 -14.18 -8.19 1.88
N GLU A 172 -14.75 -8.99 2.75
CA GLU A 172 -14.67 -8.83 4.20
C GLU A 172 -13.27 -9.14 4.73
N GLU A 173 -13.04 -8.75 5.96
CA GLU A 173 -11.76 -8.87 6.64
C GLU A 173 -11.42 -10.33 6.96
N ILE A 174 -10.32 -10.82 6.38
CA ILE A 174 -9.79 -12.17 6.62
C ILE A 174 -8.31 -12.04 6.98
N SER A 175 -7.93 -12.53 8.18
CA SER A 175 -6.56 -12.57 8.65
C SER A 175 -5.91 -13.92 8.35
N ARG A 176 -4.67 -13.91 7.89
CA ARG A 176 -3.87 -15.12 7.69
C ARG A 176 -3.50 -15.77 9.03
N PRO A 177 -3.37 -17.12 9.09
CA PRO A 177 -2.80 -17.79 10.25
C PRO A 177 -1.42 -17.23 10.61
N LEU A 178 -1.13 -17.12 11.92
CA LEU A 178 0.14 -16.60 12.40
C LEU A 178 1.35 -17.29 11.78
N MET A 179 1.34 -18.63 11.79
CA MET A 179 2.48 -19.41 11.32
C MET A 179 2.79 -19.18 9.84
N ASP A 180 1.77 -19.01 8.99
CA ASP A 180 1.97 -18.77 7.55
C ASP A 180 2.64 -17.42 7.30
N VAL A 181 2.27 -16.40 8.08
CA VAL A 181 2.92 -15.09 8.03
C VAL A 181 4.38 -15.18 8.51
N LEU A 182 4.63 -15.90 9.61
CA LEU A 182 5.99 -16.05 10.14
C LEU A 182 6.90 -16.85 9.20
N VAL A 183 6.38 -17.91 8.59
CA VAL A 183 7.13 -18.71 7.59
C VAL A 183 7.49 -17.86 6.38
N GLU A 184 6.56 -17.05 5.87
CA GLU A 184 6.84 -16.12 4.75
C GLU A 184 7.90 -15.09 5.14
N CYS A 185 7.78 -14.47 6.31
CA CYS A 185 8.75 -13.50 6.81
C CYS A 185 10.15 -14.12 7.00
N ALA A 186 10.24 -15.31 7.59
CA ALA A 186 11.49 -16.02 7.80
C ALA A 186 12.13 -16.45 6.46
N HIS A 187 11.33 -16.90 5.50
CA HIS A 187 11.80 -17.25 4.16
C HIS A 187 12.40 -16.04 3.45
N LEU A 188 11.74 -14.88 3.50
CA LEU A 188 12.26 -13.63 2.94
C LEU A 188 13.53 -13.16 3.65
N ALA A 189 13.59 -13.28 4.98
CA ALA A 189 14.79 -12.96 5.77
C ALA A 189 15.98 -13.85 5.37
N SER A 190 15.76 -15.16 5.12
CA SER A 190 16.80 -16.08 4.67
C SER A 190 17.38 -15.72 3.28
N GLN A 191 16.64 -14.99 2.49
CA GLN A 191 17.05 -14.44 1.19
C GLN A 191 17.73 -13.06 1.30
N GLY A 192 17.94 -12.53 2.51
CA GLY A 192 18.62 -11.26 2.75
C GLY A 192 17.71 -10.04 2.94
N VAL A 193 16.39 -10.21 3.03
CA VAL A 193 15.48 -9.12 3.38
C VAL A 193 15.77 -8.63 4.80
N LYS A 194 15.92 -7.31 4.96
CA LYS A 194 16.19 -6.62 6.22
C LYS A 194 14.98 -5.86 6.76
N GLU A 195 14.15 -5.36 5.88
CA GLU A 195 12.94 -4.62 6.25
C GLU A 195 11.70 -5.31 5.68
N ILE A 196 10.75 -5.60 6.56
CA ILE A 196 9.42 -6.11 6.18
C ILE A 196 8.39 -5.01 6.41
N THR A 197 7.53 -4.79 5.41
CA THR A 197 6.33 -3.98 5.56
C THR A 197 5.10 -4.88 5.55
N LEU A 198 4.41 -4.97 6.69
CA LEU A 198 3.17 -5.72 6.81
C LEU A 198 2.02 -4.95 6.18
N LEU A 199 1.25 -5.62 5.34
CA LEU A 199 0.17 -5.03 4.56
C LEU A 199 -1.19 -5.62 4.92
N GLY A 200 -2.20 -4.78 4.82
CA GLY A 200 -3.62 -5.12 4.91
C GLY A 200 -4.45 -3.90 4.53
N GLN A 201 -5.75 -4.04 4.35
CA GLN A 201 -6.65 -2.91 4.13
C GLN A 201 -7.08 -2.25 5.44
N ASN A 202 -6.87 -2.97 6.55
CA ASN A 202 -7.05 -2.53 7.93
C ASN A 202 -6.05 -3.30 8.80
N VAL A 203 -4.76 -3.12 8.54
CA VAL A 203 -3.68 -4.01 9.00
C VAL A 203 -3.65 -4.21 10.52
N ASN A 204 -4.00 -3.17 11.29
CA ASN A 204 -4.00 -3.24 12.75
C ASN A 204 -5.25 -3.90 13.37
N ALA A 205 -6.22 -4.33 12.53
CA ALA A 205 -7.29 -5.23 12.93
C ALA A 205 -6.93 -6.70 12.76
N TYR A 206 -5.71 -7.02 12.37
CA TYR A 206 -5.26 -8.41 12.25
C TYR A 206 -5.61 -9.22 13.51
N CYS A 207 -6.25 -10.35 13.27
CA CYS A 207 -6.67 -11.32 14.28
C CYS A 207 -6.48 -12.73 13.70
N GLY A 208 -5.23 -13.16 13.60
CA GLY A 208 -4.86 -14.45 13.01
C GLY A 208 -5.01 -15.60 14.02
N ARG A 209 -5.09 -16.84 13.52
CA ARG A 209 -5.12 -18.04 14.33
C ARG A 209 -3.69 -18.46 14.70
N GLY A 210 -3.42 -18.60 15.99
CA GLY A 210 -2.17 -19.15 16.53
C GLY A 210 -2.11 -20.69 16.39
N ALA A 211 -0.93 -21.26 16.65
CA ALA A 211 -0.71 -22.71 16.60
C ALA A 211 -1.54 -23.48 17.66
N ASP A 212 -1.86 -22.85 18.77
CA ASP A 212 -2.71 -23.37 19.84
C ASP A 212 -4.21 -23.20 19.56
N GLY A 213 -4.58 -22.63 18.40
CA GLY A 213 -5.94 -22.33 18.00
C GLY A 213 -6.51 -21.03 18.56
N ASN A 214 -5.80 -20.33 19.44
CA ASN A 214 -6.20 -19.04 19.97
C ASN A 214 -6.01 -17.90 18.96
N SER A 215 -6.75 -16.80 19.15
CA SER A 215 -6.58 -15.59 18.35
C SER A 215 -5.32 -14.83 18.76
N VAL A 216 -4.58 -14.37 17.77
CA VAL A 216 -3.36 -13.57 17.89
C VAL A 216 -3.61 -12.20 17.29
N ASP A 217 -3.49 -11.13 18.07
CA ASP A 217 -3.69 -9.77 17.61
C ASP A 217 -2.46 -9.20 16.87
N PHE A 218 -2.63 -8.00 16.30
CA PHE A 218 -1.57 -7.37 15.53
C PHE A 218 -0.33 -7.02 16.36
N ALA A 219 -0.50 -6.66 17.64
CA ALA A 219 0.64 -6.36 18.51
C ALA A 219 1.49 -7.61 18.76
N ALA A 220 0.86 -8.75 19.03
CA ALA A 220 1.57 -10.02 19.17
C ALA A 220 2.23 -10.45 17.83
N LEU A 221 1.57 -10.26 16.69
CA LEU A 221 2.21 -10.51 15.39
C LEU A 221 3.50 -9.71 15.24
N LEU A 222 3.51 -8.42 15.59
CA LEU A 222 4.72 -7.57 15.55
C LEU A 222 5.82 -8.11 16.48
N GLU A 223 5.46 -8.59 17.67
CA GLU A 223 6.38 -9.23 18.61
C GLU A 223 7.05 -10.46 17.97
N TYR A 224 6.26 -11.39 17.42
CA TYR A 224 6.80 -12.58 16.75
C TYR A 224 7.67 -12.25 15.54
N VAL A 225 7.26 -11.32 14.68
CA VAL A 225 8.05 -10.92 13.51
C VAL A 225 9.37 -10.27 13.94
N SER A 226 9.39 -9.55 15.07
CA SER A 226 10.60 -8.93 15.59
C SER A 226 11.67 -9.93 16.04
N GLU A 227 11.26 -11.15 16.43
CA GLU A 227 12.17 -12.21 16.84
C GLU A 227 12.82 -12.95 15.66
N ILE A 228 12.34 -12.74 14.43
CA ILE A 228 12.90 -13.41 13.25
C ILE A 228 14.35 -12.92 13.01
N PRO A 229 15.34 -13.86 12.96
CA PRO A 229 16.70 -13.51 12.66
C PRO A 229 16.85 -12.89 11.27
N GLY A 230 17.64 -11.85 11.15
CA GLY A 230 17.89 -11.15 9.89
C GLY A 230 16.94 -9.99 9.61
N ILE A 231 15.76 -9.93 10.21
CA ILE A 231 14.88 -8.76 10.16
C ILE A 231 15.43 -7.66 11.08
N GLU A 232 15.69 -6.49 10.51
CA GLU A 232 16.27 -5.32 11.17
C GLU A 232 15.25 -4.20 11.40
N ARG A 233 14.16 -4.18 10.57
CA ARG A 233 13.09 -3.19 10.67
C ARG A 233 11.75 -3.75 10.23
N ILE A 234 10.71 -3.36 10.97
CA ILE A 234 9.32 -3.71 10.67
C ILE A 234 8.55 -2.41 10.44
N ARG A 235 7.79 -2.38 9.35
CA ARG A 235 6.81 -1.35 9.04
C ARG A 235 5.45 -1.96 8.82
N TYR A 236 4.43 -1.15 8.91
CA TYR A 236 3.09 -1.51 8.45
C TYR A 236 2.36 -0.27 7.92
N THR A 237 1.32 -0.48 7.15
CA THR A 237 0.56 0.61 6.55
C THR A 237 -0.93 0.27 6.44
N THR A 238 -1.75 1.30 6.24
CA THR A 238 -3.21 1.17 6.11
C THR A 238 -3.88 0.73 7.40
N SER A 239 -3.73 1.54 8.45
CA SER A 239 -4.33 1.34 9.76
C SER A 239 -5.68 2.05 9.88
N HIS A 240 -6.54 1.53 10.76
CA HIS A 240 -7.74 2.25 11.18
C HIS A 240 -7.55 2.73 12.63
N PRO A 241 -7.79 4.03 12.93
CA PRO A 241 -7.58 4.57 14.28
C PRO A 241 -8.27 3.78 15.39
N LYS A 242 -9.50 3.32 15.14
CA LYS A 242 -10.28 2.55 16.12
C LYS A 242 -9.61 1.23 16.55
N GLU A 243 -8.81 0.62 15.67
CA GLU A 243 -8.05 -0.61 15.96
C GLU A 243 -6.65 -0.32 16.51
N PHE A 244 -6.31 0.96 16.72
CA PHE A 244 -5.03 1.36 17.29
C PHE A 244 -5.08 1.22 18.82
N SER A 245 -4.98 -0.03 19.30
CA SER A 245 -5.16 -0.44 20.71
C SER A 245 -4.03 0.07 21.61
N ASP A 246 -4.26 0.07 22.93
CA ASP A 246 -3.23 0.42 23.92
C ASP A 246 -2.05 -0.57 23.84
N ARG A 247 -2.32 -1.86 23.67
CA ARG A 247 -1.29 -2.88 23.46
C ARG A 247 -0.41 -2.61 22.23
N LEU A 248 -1.01 -2.15 21.12
CA LEU A 248 -0.25 -1.76 19.93
C LEU A 248 0.59 -0.50 20.17
N ILE A 249 0.08 0.47 20.94
CA ILE A 249 0.85 1.64 21.36
C ILE A 249 2.04 1.24 22.23
N GLU A 250 1.83 0.36 23.20
CA GLU A 250 2.89 -0.18 24.07
C GLU A 250 3.97 -0.92 23.25
N ALA A 251 3.59 -1.61 22.17
CA ALA A 251 4.54 -2.27 21.28
C ALA A 251 5.56 -1.28 20.68
N TYR A 252 5.17 -0.04 20.39
CA TYR A 252 6.10 1.01 19.96
C TYR A 252 7.17 1.33 21.01
N GLY A 253 6.83 1.25 22.30
CA GLY A 253 7.81 1.44 23.39
C GLY A 253 8.76 0.25 23.60
N ARG A 254 8.29 -0.98 23.27
CA ARG A 254 9.01 -2.21 23.54
C ARG A 254 9.82 -2.77 22.37
N LEU A 255 9.38 -2.53 21.13
CA LEU A 255 9.96 -3.15 19.93
C LEU A 255 10.92 -2.18 19.21
N PRO A 256 12.24 -2.31 19.38
CA PRO A 256 13.21 -1.41 18.74
C PRO A 256 13.27 -1.58 17.22
N LYS A 257 12.85 -2.74 16.68
CA LYS A 257 12.77 -2.98 15.23
C LYS A 257 11.54 -2.37 14.60
N LEU A 258 10.51 -2.00 15.38
CA LEU A 258 9.33 -1.30 14.86
C LEU A 258 9.72 0.13 14.49
N ALA A 259 9.55 0.48 13.22
CA ALA A 259 9.95 1.76 12.66
C ALA A 259 9.36 2.95 13.42
N ASN A 260 10.13 4.03 13.54
CA ASN A 260 9.69 5.29 14.16
C ASN A 260 8.74 6.07 13.24
N HIS A 261 7.73 5.38 12.74
CA HIS A 261 6.75 5.89 11.80
C HIS A 261 5.44 5.12 11.94
N VAL A 262 4.33 5.84 11.91
CA VAL A 262 2.98 5.25 11.86
C VAL A 262 2.16 5.93 10.78
N HIS A 263 1.42 5.13 10.00
CA HIS A 263 0.39 5.61 9.08
C HIS A 263 -0.98 5.37 9.71
N LEU A 264 -1.65 6.44 10.14
CA LEU A 264 -2.92 6.39 10.87
C LEU A 264 -3.96 7.34 10.24
N PRO A 265 -4.66 6.89 9.18
CA PRO A 265 -5.60 7.69 8.40
C PRO A 265 -6.78 8.22 9.23
N VAL A 266 -6.83 9.52 9.49
CA VAL A 266 -7.93 10.15 10.24
C VAL A 266 -9.12 10.53 9.35
N GLN A 267 -8.87 10.92 8.12
CA GLN A 267 -9.80 11.33 7.04
C GLN A 267 -10.41 12.72 7.19
N SER A 268 -10.80 13.16 8.37
CA SER A 268 -11.33 14.50 8.68
C SER A 268 -11.07 14.87 10.15
N GLY A 269 -11.04 16.13 10.48
CA GLY A 269 -10.98 16.63 11.86
C GLY A 269 -12.36 16.98 12.43
N SER A 270 -13.42 16.97 11.61
CA SER A 270 -14.79 17.26 12.06
C SER A 270 -15.51 15.99 12.51
N ASP A 271 -16.04 15.99 13.74
CA ASP A 271 -16.81 14.88 14.27
C ASP A 271 -18.07 14.60 13.44
N ARG A 272 -18.70 15.64 12.91
CA ARG A 272 -19.87 15.53 12.03
C ARG A 272 -19.50 14.79 10.74
N ILE A 273 -18.39 15.13 10.12
CA ILE A 273 -17.91 14.46 8.91
C ILE A 273 -17.40 13.05 9.21
N LEU A 274 -16.69 12.84 10.31
CA LEU A 274 -16.27 11.50 10.75
C LEU A 274 -17.46 10.57 10.97
N SER A 275 -18.55 11.09 11.56
CA SER A 275 -19.81 10.36 11.73
C SER A 275 -20.45 10.02 10.38
N ALA A 276 -20.54 10.98 9.45
CA ALA A 276 -21.07 10.77 8.10
C ALA A 276 -20.21 9.77 7.28
N MET A 277 -18.89 9.75 7.49
CA MET A 277 -17.95 8.78 6.96
C MET A 277 -18.03 7.40 7.64
N LYS A 278 -18.79 7.25 8.74
CA LYS A 278 -18.88 6.04 9.58
C LYS A 278 -17.53 5.62 10.16
N ARG A 279 -16.73 6.58 10.65
CA ARG A 279 -15.40 6.28 11.20
C ARG A 279 -15.45 5.72 12.63
N GLY A 280 -16.48 6.03 13.42
CA GLY A 280 -16.72 5.48 14.75
C GLY A 280 -15.79 5.99 15.85
N TYR A 281 -15.17 7.14 15.64
CA TYR A 281 -14.37 7.89 16.63
C TYR A 281 -14.52 9.40 16.39
N THR A 282 -14.11 10.20 17.39
CA THR A 282 -14.14 11.67 17.37
C THR A 282 -12.74 12.24 17.23
N HIS A 283 -12.67 13.54 16.95
CA HIS A 283 -11.44 14.35 16.97
C HIS A 283 -10.66 14.16 18.29
N GLU A 284 -11.33 14.39 19.42
CA GLU A 284 -10.72 14.26 20.75
C GLU A 284 -10.21 12.84 21.04
N TRP A 285 -10.97 11.82 20.66
CA TRP A 285 -10.55 10.43 20.80
C TRP A 285 -9.25 10.15 20.00
N TYR A 286 -9.17 10.68 18.75
CA TYR A 286 -7.98 10.52 17.93
C TYR A 286 -6.76 11.21 18.57
N LEU A 287 -6.92 12.45 19.06
CA LEU A 287 -5.86 13.16 19.78
C LEU A 287 -5.38 12.39 21.01
N GLY A 288 -6.29 11.77 21.74
CA GLY A 288 -5.97 10.90 22.88
C GLY A 288 -5.08 9.71 22.49
N ARG A 289 -5.33 9.09 21.32
CA ARG A 289 -4.45 8.01 20.79
C ARG A 289 -3.05 8.53 20.44
N ILE A 290 -2.98 9.69 19.78
CA ILE A 290 -1.70 10.33 19.44
C ILE A 290 -0.90 10.71 20.69
N ALA A 291 -1.57 11.27 21.71
CA ALA A 291 -0.92 11.62 22.96
C ALA A 291 -0.32 10.39 23.67
N LYS A 292 -1.06 9.27 23.73
CA LYS A 292 -0.54 8.01 24.29
C LYS A 292 0.66 7.49 23.47
N LEU A 293 0.60 7.55 22.15
CA LEU A 293 1.70 7.11 21.30
C LEU A 293 2.95 7.95 21.52
N ARG A 294 2.81 9.28 21.59
CA ARG A 294 3.93 10.20 21.87
C ARG A 294 4.49 10.05 23.28
N ALA A 295 3.69 9.60 24.23
CA ALA A 295 4.20 9.30 25.59
C ALA A 295 5.20 8.14 25.59
N VAL A 296 5.05 7.15 24.71
CA VAL A 296 5.98 6.00 24.60
C VAL A 296 7.05 6.21 23.54
N ARG A 297 6.79 7.05 22.52
CA ARG A 297 7.71 7.36 21.42
C ARG A 297 7.58 8.83 21.01
N PRO A 298 8.25 9.77 21.72
CA PRO A 298 8.03 11.22 21.59
C PRO A 298 8.31 11.81 20.19
N ASP A 299 9.26 11.23 19.47
CA ASP A 299 9.74 11.66 18.16
C ASP A 299 9.10 10.90 16.99
N ILE A 300 8.00 10.15 17.24
CA ILE A 300 7.36 9.35 16.21
C ILE A 300 6.83 10.20 15.07
N SER A 301 7.18 9.81 13.84
CA SER A 301 6.64 10.38 12.60
C SER A 301 5.23 9.84 12.36
N ILE A 302 4.26 10.73 12.19
CA ILE A 302 2.85 10.39 11.98
C ILE A 302 2.44 10.80 10.59
N ALA A 303 2.10 9.83 9.75
CA ALA A 303 1.47 10.03 8.46
C ALA A 303 -0.04 9.73 8.55
N THR A 304 -0.83 10.38 7.71
CA THR A 304 -2.29 10.24 7.70
C THR A 304 -2.87 10.37 6.30
N ASP A 305 -4.18 10.18 6.17
CA ASP A 305 -4.94 10.48 4.96
C ASP A 305 -6.04 11.47 5.29
N PHE A 306 -6.35 12.37 4.33
CA PHE A 306 -7.48 13.28 4.38
C PHE A 306 -8.33 13.21 3.12
N ILE A 307 -9.65 13.28 3.30
CA ILE A 307 -10.64 13.48 2.24
C ILE A 307 -11.26 14.85 2.45
N VAL A 308 -11.01 15.77 1.54
CA VAL A 308 -11.53 17.14 1.55
C VAL A 308 -12.75 17.23 0.63
N GLY A 309 -13.73 18.04 1.00
CA GLY A 309 -14.94 18.22 0.20
C GLY A 309 -15.82 16.96 0.18
N PHE A 310 -15.85 16.23 1.29
CA PHE A 310 -16.84 15.17 1.49
C PHE A 310 -18.26 15.76 1.39
N PRO A 311 -19.26 15.04 0.84
CA PRO A 311 -20.60 15.56 0.69
C PRO A 311 -21.15 16.17 1.99
N GLY A 312 -21.57 17.44 1.91
CA GLY A 312 -22.04 18.21 3.04
C GLY A 312 -20.97 18.82 3.95
N GLU A 313 -19.68 18.74 3.63
CA GLU A 313 -18.61 19.40 4.37
C GLU A 313 -18.74 20.92 4.29
N THR A 314 -18.92 21.59 5.44
CA THR A 314 -18.98 23.06 5.54
C THR A 314 -17.59 23.65 5.71
N GLU A 315 -17.51 24.99 5.77
CA GLU A 315 -16.25 25.69 6.08
C GLU A 315 -15.81 25.45 7.51
N GLU A 316 -16.77 25.35 8.45
CA GLU A 316 -16.50 25.04 9.85
C GLU A 316 -15.90 23.65 10.00
N ASP A 317 -16.42 22.65 9.29
CA ASP A 317 -15.85 21.28 9.28
C ASP A 317 -14.43 21.25 8.74
N PHE A 318 -14.17 22.01 7.67
CA PHE A 318 -12.83 22.14 7.12
C PHE A 318 -11.88 22.83 8.11
N ASN A 319 -12.33 23.87 8.81
CA ASN A 319 -11.53 24.55 9.84
C ASN A 319 -11.23 23.62 11.04
N GLU A 320 -12.15 22.73 11.43
CA GLU A 320 -11.88 21.68 12.43
C GLU A 320 -10.78 20.70 11.93
N THR A 321 -10.79 20.37 10.65
CA THR A 321 -9.73 19.55 10.05
C THR A 321 -8.38 20.28 10.10
N MET A 322 -8.34 21.57 9.79
CA MET A 322 -7.12 22.38 9.86
C MET A 322 -6.61 22.51 11.30
N ARG A 323 -7.52 22.62 12.28
CA ARG A 323 -7.17 22.61 13.71
C ARG A 323 -6.50 21.29 14.10
N LEU A 324 -7.08 20.14 13.73
CA LEU A 324 -6.48 18.83 13.99
C LEU A 324 -5.07 18.72 13.39
N ILE A 325 -4.87 19.21 12.18
CA ILE A 325 -3.54 19.22 11.52
C ILE A 325 -2.54 19.99 12.35
N SER A 326 -2.92 21.14 12.88
CA SER A 326 -2.05 21.96 13.74
C SER A 326 -1.75 21.30 15.07
N GLU A 327 -2.75 20.67 15.71
CA GLU A 327 -2.61 20.02 17.02
C GLU A 327 -1.75 18.74 16.94
N VAL A 328 -1.90 17.95 15.89
CA VAL A 328 -1.11 16.74 15.69
C VAL A 328 0.26 17.05 15.08
N GLY A 329 0.38 17.99 14.16
CA GLY A 329 1.62 18.26 13.45
C GLY A 329 2.08 17.04 12.64
N PHE A 330 1.25 16.61 11.68
CA PHE A 330 1.55 15.47 10.80
C PHE A 330 2.82 15.70 9.97
N ASP A 331 3.57 14.64 9.81
CA ASP A 331 4.81 14.61 9.03
C ASP A 331 4.57 14.38 7.53
N ALA A 332 3.49 13.71 7.20
CA ALA A 332 3.06 13.49 5.82
C ALA A 332 1.56 13.23 5.74
N SER A 333 0.96 13.50 4.58
CA SER A 333 -0.40 13.05 4.30
C SER A 333 -0.59 12.64 2.85
N PHE A 334 -1.52 11.69 2.65
CA PHE A 334 -2.15 11.47 1.37
C PHE A 334 -3.53 12.12 1.39
N SER A 335 -3.65 13.28 0.74
CA SER A 335 -4.85 14.11 0.79
C SER A 335 -5.48 14.23 -0.59
N PHE A 336 -6.80 14.04 -0.64
CA PHE A 336 -7.56 14.01 -1.88
C PHE A 336 -8.87 14.78 -1.74
N VAL A 337 -9.35 15.33 -2.85
CA VAL A 337 -10.75 15.71 -2.96
C VAL A 337 -11.59 14.44 -2.99
N TYR A 338 -12.73 14.46 -2.29
CA TYR A 338 -13.70 13.37 -2.36
C TYR A 338 -14.05 13.04 -3.80
N SER A 339 -14.04 11.77 -4.13
CA SER A 339 -14.47 11.23 -5.42
C SER A 339 -15.47 10.10 -5.19
N ALA A 340 -16.68 10.27 -5.67
CA ALA A 340 -17.73 9.26 -5.52
C ALA A 340 -17.32 7.92 -6.14
N ARG A 341 -17.49 6.83 -5.39
CA ARG A 341 -17.20 5.47 -5.85
C ARG A 341 -18.51 4.72 -6.06
N PRO A 342 -18.74 4.14 -7.24
CA PRO A 342 -19.94 3.36 -7.50
C PRO A 342 -20.17 2.28 -6.44
N GLY A 343 -21.40 2.14 -5.97
CA GLY A 343 -21.78 1.16 -4.96
C GLY A 343 -21.51 1.55 -3.50
N THR A 344 -20.83 2.67 -3.24
CA THR A 344 -20.64 3.16 -1.87
C THR A 344 -21.80 4.04 -1.41
N PRO A 345 -22.18 4.04 -0.10
CA PRO A 345 -23.24 4.89 0.41
C PRO A 345 -23.05 6.38 0.12
N ALA A 346 -21.83 6.89 0.29
CA ALA A 346 -21.54 8.32 0.08
C ALA A 346 -21.69 8.77 -1.38
N ALA A 347 -21.71 7.86 -2.35
CA ALA A 347 -21.96 8.18 -3.75
C ALA A 347 -23.38 8.73 -4.00
N SER A 348 -24.33 8.45 -3.09
CA SER A 348 -25.71 8.96 -3.15
C SER A 348 -25.92 10.21 -2.29
N TYR A 349 -24.92 10.68 -1.54
CA TYR A 349 -25.07 11.86 -0.70
C TYR A 349 -25.10 13.13 -1.56
N LYS A 350 -25.91 14.09 -1.12
CA LYS A 350 -25.98 15.38 -1.78
C LYS A 350 -24.67 16.14 -1.64
N ASP A 351 -24.05 16.49 -2.75
CA ASP A 351 -22.78 17.19 -2.82
C ASP A 351 -22.94 18.53 -3.53
N ASP A 352 -23.16 19.58 -2.76
CA ASP A 352 -23.40 20.95 -3.23
C ASP A 352 -22.12 21.81 -3.21
N THR A 353 -20.99 21.30 -2.73
CA THR A 353 -19.76 22.07 -2.63
C THR A 353 -19.10 22.22 -4.02
N PRO A 354 -18.89 23.45 -4.52
CA PRO A 354 -18.24 23.67 -5.80
C PRO A 354 -16.83 23.07 -5.87
N GLN A 355 -16.44 22.56 -7.03
CA GLN A 355 -15.17 21.88 -7.21
C GLN A 355 -13.95 22.78 -6.97
N ASP A 356 -14.05 24.07 -7.31
CA ASP A 356 -12.98 25.04 -7.05
C ASP A 356 -12.77 25.28 -5.54
N VAL A 357 -13.85 25.26 -4.74
CA VAL A 357 -13.77 25.35 -3.28
C VAL A 357 -13.04 24.13 -2.72
N LYS A 358 -13.40 22.92 -3.16
CA LYS A 358 -12.74 21.68 -2.76
C LYS A 358 -11.24 21.70 -3.11
N LEU A 359 -10.89 22.16 -4.29
CA LEU A 359 -9.49 22.28 -4.72
C LEU A 359 -8.72 23.30 -3.89
N LYS A 360 -9.30 24.46 -3.56
CA LYS A 360 -8.68 25.46 -2.67
C LYS A 360 -8.43 24.90 -1.28
N ARG A 361 -9.41 24.21 -0.69
CA ARG A 361 -9.26 23.53 0.60
C ARG A 361 -8.12 22.49 0.56
N LEU A 362 -8.08 21.65 -0.49
CA LEU A 362 -7.02 20.66 -0.64
C LEU A 362 -5.64 21.31 -0.73
N GLN A 363 -5.48 22.35 -1.55
CA GLN A 363 -4.22 23.07 -1.70
C GLN A 363 -3.77 23.73 -0.39
N HIS A 364 -4.71 24.33 0.35
CA HIS A 364 -4.41 24.91 1.65
C HIS A 364 -3.95 23.84 2.65
N LEU A 365 -4.68 22.75 2.78
CA LEU A 365 -4.32 21.62 3.64
C LEU A 365 -2.93 21.06 3.30
N GLN A 366 -2.66 20.80 2.03
CA GLN A 366 -1.37 20.28 1.58
C GLN A 366 -0.23 21.26 1.91
N SER A 367 -0.42 22.57 1.70
CA SER A 367 0.61 23.59 1.99
C SER A 367 1.00 23.61 3.47
N VAL A 368 0.04 23.44 4.38
CA VAL A 368 0.31 23.41 5.84
C VAL A 368 1.10 22.16 6.22
N ILE A 369 0.72 21.00 5.70
CA ILE A 369 1.43 19.73 5.99
C ILE A 369 2.83 19.74 5.38
N ASP A 370 2.99 20.22 4.14
CA ASP A 370 4.30 20.29 3.48
C ASP A 370 5.26 21.26 4.23
N ALA A 371 4.74 22.35 4.76
CA ALA A 371 5.51 23.26 5.60
C ALA A 371 6.00 22.55 6.88
N LYS A 372 5.12 21.79 7.54
CA LYS A 372 5.48 21.01 8.75
C LYS A 372 6.47 19.90 8.43
N ALA A 373 6.27 19.14 7.35
CA ALA A 373 7.21 18.12 6.88
C ALA A 373 8.61 18.70 6.60
N THR A 374 8.67 19.91 6.05
CA THR A 374 9.92 20.65 5.81
C THR A 374 10.59 21.03 7.12
N GLU A 375 9.85 21.59 8.09
CA GLU A 375 10.35 21.94 9.44
C GLU A 375 10.96 20.69 10.12
N ILE A 376 10.24 19.56 10.12
CA ILE A 376 10.73 18.29 10.68
C ILE A 376 12.01 17.85 9.95
N SER A 377 12.04 17.91 8.62
CA SER A 377 13.22 17.55 7.84
C SER A 377 14.42 18.44 8.18
N GLN A 378 14.23 19.74 8.34
CA GLN A 378 15.29 20.68 8.74
C GLN A 378 15.81 20.38 10.13
N SER A 379 14.95 19.97 11.07
CA SER A 379 15.36 19.58 12.42
C SER A 379 16.24 18.33 12.46
N MET A 380 16.32 17.56 11.36
CA MET A 380 17.16 16.37 11.23
C MET A 380 18.61 16.70 10.81
N ILE A 381 18.89 17.91 10.33
CA ILE A 381 20.27 18.32 9.95
C ILE A 381 21.22 18.12 11.14
N GLY A 382 22.34 17.46 10.88
CA GLY A 382 23.35 17.10 11.90
C GLY A 382 23.05 15.81 12.67
N ARG A 383 21.83 15.27 12.63
CA ARG A 383 21.49 13.97 13.27
C ARG A 383 22.09 12.82 12.47
N VAL A 384 22.44 11.77 13.17
CA VAL A 384 22.85 10.49 12.58
C VAL A 384 21.66 9.54 12.64
N GLU A 385 21.21 9.13 11.46
CA GLU A 385 20.05 8.26 11.28
C GLU A 385 20.48 6.87 10.84
N ARG A 386 19.91 5.84 11.46
CA ARG A 386 20.08 4.45 11.04
C ARG A 386 19.19 4.18 9.82
N CYS A 387 19.79 4.02 8.66
CA CYS A 387 19.11 3.92 7.37
C CYS A 387 19.33 2.55 6.72
N LEU A 388 18.32 2.02 6.04
CA LEU A 388 18.48 0.87 5.13
C LEU A 388 18.82 1.39 3.73
N VAL A 389 19.96 0.98 3.20
CA VAL A 389 20.39 1.32 1.82
C VAL A 389 19.66 0.37 0.87
N PHE A 390 18.78 0.90 0.01
CA PHE A 390 17.93 0.06 -0.83
C PHE A 390 18.29 0.08 -2.32
N GLY A 391 19.23 0.93 -2.74
CA GLY A 391 19.65 0.97 -4.15
C GLY A 391 20.40 2.22 -4.54
N LYS A 392 20.65 2.37 -5.84
CA LYS A 392 21.24 3.59 -6.42
C LYS A 392 20.21 4.72 -6.44
N ALA A 393 20.66 5.96 -6.25
CA ALA A 393 19.80 7.11 -6.37
C ALA A 393 19.37 7.30 -7.83
N LYS A 394 18.11 7.74 -8.02
CA LYS A 394 17.57 8.01 -9.37
C LYS A 394 18.25 9.17 -10.08
N LYS A 395 18.89 10.07 -9.34
CA LYS A 395 19.61 11.24 -9.83
C LYS A 395 20.92 11.39 -9.05
N GLY A 396 21.97 11.82 -9.71
CA GLY A 396 23.33 11.96 -9.13
C GLY A 396 24.17 10.70 -9.33
N GLU A 397 25.30 10.85 -10.03
CA GLU A 397 26.25 9.76 -10.28
C GLU A 397 26.97 9.36 -8.98
N GLY A 398 27.06 8.06 -8.71
CA GLY A 398 27.71 7.54 -7.50
C GLY A 398 26.95 7.74 -6.19
N LEU A 399 25.67 8.18 -6.25
CA LEU A 399 24.84 8.29 -5.08
C LEU A 399 24.00 7.03 -4.84
N LEU A 400 23.92 6.63 -3.57
CA LEU A 400 23.01 5.61 -3.08
C LEU A 400 21.79 6.26 -2.42
N SER A 401 20.68 5.53 -2.44
CA SER A 401 19.46 5.89 -1.72
C SER A 401 19.26 4.97 -0.53
N ALA A 402 19.01 5.56 0.63
CA ALA A 402 18.67 4.86 1.85
C ALA A 402 17.35 5.39 2.43
N ARG A 403 16.75 4.63 3.34
CA ARG A 403 15.51 5.01 4.03
C ARG A 403 15.74 5.09 5.51
N THR A 404 15.42 6.25 6.10
CA THR A 404 15.46 6.49 7.54
C THR A 404 14.35 5.71 8.26
N ASP A 405 14.44 5.65 9.56
CA ASP A 405 13.44 5.01 10.41
C ASP A 405 12.08 5.72 10.33
N ASN A 406 12.08 7.04 10.27
CA ASN A 406 10.89 7.88 10.08
C ASN A 406 10.43 8.01 8.61
N ASN A 407 10.83 7.05 7.74
CA ASN A 407 10.36 6.86 6.37
C ASN A 407 10.82 7.87 5.32
N ARG A 408 11.85 8.68 5.57
CA ARG A 408 12.43 9.60 4.59
C ARG A 408 13.50 8.92 3.73
N VAL A 409 13.59 9.34 2.47
CA VAL A 409 14.67 8.93 1.59
C VAL A 409 15.85 9.86 1.77
N VAL A 410 17.04 9.27 1.98
CA VAL A 410 18.33 9.98 2.06
C VAL A 410 19.20 9.54 0.90
N ASN A 411 19.75 10.50 0.15
CA ASN A 411 20.74 10.24 -0.88
C ASN A 411 22.13 10.62 -0.35
N PHE A 412 23.09 9.73 -0.52
CA PHE A 412 24.45 9.92 -0.01
C PHE A 412 25.47 9.24 -0.92
N LYS A 413 26.74 9.67 -0.84
CA LYS A 413 27.83 9.05 -1.56
C LYS A 413 28.31 7.81 -0.81
N GLY A 414 28.36 6.66 -1.49
CA GLY A 414 28.78 5.41 -0.86
C GLY A 414 29.12 4.32 -1.88
N ASP A 415 29.77 3.27 -1.42
CA ASP A 415 30.09 2.09 -2.22
C ASP A 415 28.84 1.22 -2.41
N GLU A 416 28.69 0.60 -3.59
CA GLU A 416 27.54 -0.24 -3.93
C GLU A 416 27.39 -1.47 -3.02
N SER A 417 28.46 -1.91 -2.35
CA SER A 417 28.42 -3.00 -1.36
C SER A 417 27.53 -2.71 -0.16
N LEU A 418 27.22 -1.42 0.09
CA LEU A 418 26.26 -1.01 1.13
C LEU A 418 24.81 -1.30 0.77
N ILE A 419 24.50 -1.57 -0.49
CA ILE A 419 23.11 -1.87 -0.91
C ILE A 419 22.67 -3.15 -0.20
N GLY A 420 21.51 -3.07 0.46
CA GLY A 420 20.97 -4.13 1.31
C GLY A 420 21.46 -4.11 2.76
N GLN A 421 22.33 -3.17 3.12
CA GLN A 421 22.87 -3.04 4.48
C GLN A 421 22.21 -1.88 5.26
N MET A 422 22.23 -2.00 6.59
CA MET A 422 21.96 -0.87 7.48
C MET A 422 23.21 -0.01 7.59
N ALA A 423 23.07 1.30 7.42
CA ALA A 423 24.14 2.26 7.53
C ALA A 423 23.73 3.45 8.41
N ASN A 424 24.69 3.98 9.17
CA ASN A 424 24.49 5.23 9.90
C ASN A 424 24.84 6.40 8.99
N ILE A 425 23.88 7.29 8.75
CA ILE A 425 24.01 8.40 7.83
C ILE A 425 23.74 9.71 8.57
N ARG A 426 24.70 10.63 8.54
CA ARG A 426 24.53 12.00 9.05
C ARG A 426 23.77 12.80 8.01
N ILE A 427 22.65 13.40 8.42
CA ILE A 427 21.85 14.27 7.55
C ILE A 427 22.55 15.62 7.42
N THR A 428 22.82 16.05 6.19
CA THR A 428 23.54 17.30 5.89
C THR A 428 22.69 18.32 5.16
N GLU A 429 21.70 17.88 4.38
CA GLU A 429 20.90 18.72 3.50
C GLU A 429 19.44 18.28 3.44
N VAL A 430 18.54 19.21 3.15
CA VAL A 430 17.09 18.97 2.97
C VAL A 430 16.68 19.44 1.57
N TYR A 431 16.04 18.56 0.84
CA TYR A 431 15.42 18.82 -0.47
C TYR A 431 13.90 18.63 -0.37
N PRO A 432 13.10 19.06 -1.35
CA PRO A 432 11.64 18.99 -1.28
C PRO A 432 11.06 17.61 -0.97
N HIS A 433 11.72 16.53 -1.42
CA HIS A 433 11.22 15.15 -1.27
C HIS A 433 12.28 14.16 -0.77
N THR A 434 13.48 14.61 -0.49
CA THR A 434 14.59 13.75 -0.06
C THR A 434 15.52 14.52 0.87
N LEU A 435 16.35 13.78 1.58
CA LEU A 435 17.45 14.35 2.36
C LEU A 435 18.77 14.07 1.64
N GLY A 436 19.76 14.89 1.89
CA GLY A 436 21.17 14.62 1.60
C GLY A 436 21.88 14.18 2.87
N GLY A 437 22.91 13.34 2.73
CA GLY A 437 23.67 12.87 3.88
C GLY A 437 25.05 12.36 3.51
N GLU A 438 25.81 12.00 4.53
CA GLU A 438 27.13 11.37 4.44
C GLU A 438 27.21 10.21 5.44
N LEU A 439 28.10 9.24 5.17
CA LEU A 439 28.38 8.16 6.14
C LEU A 439 28.94 8.74 7.42
N ALA A 440 28.39 8.32 8.58
CA ALA A 440 28.78 8.78 9.92
C ALA A 440 29.91 7.92 10.51
#